data_7e142b8f7f1ece9533415ca018de6b83
#
_entry.id   7e142b8f7f1ece9533415ca018de6b83
#
_cell.length_a   1.000
_cell.length_b   1.000
_cell.length_c   1.000
_cell.angle_alpha   90.00
_cell.angle_beta   90.00
_cell.angle_gamma   90.00
#
_symmetry.space_group_name_H-M   'P 1'
#
loop_
_entity.id
_entity.type
_entity.pdbx_description
1 polymer ?
#
loop_
_entity_poly.entity_id
_entity_poly.type
_entity_poly.pdbx_seq_one_letter_code
_entity_poly.pdbx_strand_id
1 'polypeptide(L)'
;KFLHSPAILFTRIVNQSLAQYTKRMLELEDAISQMEDEMLDSPTDSLMQRFVMYRSRLRKLNRVFGYHEKVFGAIIKESTPVLDMSDATLYHPMQDVYDKCERLYSLTTLYYEQCGDLIDGYISLTSHQLNKTMQALTVITAIFVPLGLLSGIYGMNFENMPELHSQNGYYILLGVMATVAITLLIFFRRRRWL
;
A
#
# COMPACT_ATOMS: atom_id res chain seq x y z
N LYS A 1 -22.01 37.46 29.64
CA LYS A 1 -23.23 36.67 29.25
C LYS A 1 -22.95 35.19 28.90
N PHE A 2 -21.69 34.74 28.74
CA PHE A 2 -21.39 33.42 28.19
C PHE A 2 -21.00 32.32 29.22
N LEU A 3 -21.00 32.65 30.51
CA LEU A 3 -20.64 31.73 31.59
C LEU A 3 -21.84 31.26 32.44
N HIS A 4 -23.06 31.53 31.99
CA HIS A 4 -24.26 31.26 32.80
C HIS A 4 -24.82 29.84 32.71
N SER A 5 -24.35 29.02 31.77
CA SER A 5 -24.73 27.60 31.68
C SER A 5 -23.49 26.69 31.52
N PRO A 6 -23.27 25.76 32.46
CA PRO A 6 -22.20 24.74 32.32
C PRO A 6 -22.30 23.95 31.03
N ALA A 7 -23.50 23.69 30.52
CA ALA A 7 -23.75 22.96 29.29
C ALA A 7 -23.22 23.70 28.05
N ILE A 8 -23.41 25.02 27.98
CA ILE A 8 -22.87 25.84 26.86
C ILE A 8 -21.34 25.92 26.94
N LEU A 9 -20.75 25.99 28.11
CA LEU A 9 -19.30 25.95 28.27
C LEU A 9 -18.74 24.59 27.80
N PHE A 10 -19.37 23.49 28.18
CA PHE A 10 -19.02 22.13 27.74
C PHE A 10 -19.05 22.02 26.22
N THR A 11 -20.13 22.40 25.55
CA THR A 11 -20.24 22.33 24.09
C THR A 11 -19.16 23.14 23.38
N ARG A 12 -18.77 24.30 23.91
CA ARG A 12 -17.71 25.14 23.37
C ARG A 12 -16.34 24.48 23.49
N ILE A 13 -16.01 23.90 24.65
CA ILE A 13 -14.73 23.19 24.85
C ILE A 13 -14.63 22.00 23.89
N VAL A 14 -15.68 21.20 23.80
CA VAL A 14 -15.73 20.06 22.89
C VAL A 14 -15.61 20.51 21.43
N ASN A 15 -16.37 21.53 21.03
CA ASN A 15 -16.34 22.06 19.68
C ASN A 15 -14.95 22.58 19.29
N GLN A 16 -14.26 23.29 20.20
CA GLN A 16 -12.89 23.75 19.99
C GLN A 16 -11.89 22.59 19.86
N SER A 17 -12.04 21.54 20.67
CA SER A 17 -11.24 20.31 20.56
C SER A 17 -11.44 19.63 19.21
N LEU A 18 -12.70 19.45 18.80
CA LEU A 18 -13.03 18.80 17.51
C LEU A 18 -12.49 19.59 16.31
N ALA A 19 -12.53 20.93 16.37
CA ALA A 19 -11.95 21.78 15.34
C ALA A 19 -10.43 21.56 15.16
N GLN A 20 -9.70 21.32 16.25
CA GLN A 20 -8.28 20.98 16.18
C GLN A 20 -8.05 19.61 15.53
N TYR A 21 -8.88 18.62 15.85
CA TYR A 21 -8.79 17.29 15.19
C TYR A 21 -9.11 17.39 13.70
N THR A 22 -10.13 18.18 13.32
CA THR A 22 -10.45 18.40 11.90
C THR A 22 -9.26 18.97 11.13
N LYS A 23 -8.57 19.97 11.70
CA LYS A 23 -7.36 20.51 11.09
C LYS A 23 -6.27 19.44 10.91
N ARG A 24 -6.04 18.62 11.94
CA ARG A 24 -5.05 17.54 11.87
C ARG A 24 -5.41 16.43 10.87
N MET A 25 -6.70 16.20 10.65
CA MET A 25 -7.16 15.26 9.62
C MET A 25 -6.88 15.77 8.21
N LEU A 26 -7.01 17.06 7.95
CA LEU A 26 -6.64 17.65 6.65
C LEU A 26 -5.13 17.60 6.41
N GLU A 27 -4.31 17.90 7.43
CA GLU A 27 -2.84 17.72 7.34
C GLU A 27 -2.43 16.26 7.06
N LEU A 28 -3.23 15.30 7.53
CA LEU A 28 -3.02 13.87 7.30
C LEU A 28 -3.35 13.46 5.86
N GLU A 29 -4.37 14.07 5.26
CA GLU A 29 -4.73 13.86 3.86
C GLU A 29 -3.56 14.17 2.93
N ASP A 30 -2.93 15.33 3.12
CA ASP A 30 -1.76 15.74 2.36
C ASP A 30 -0.59 14.73 2.53
N ALA A 31 -0.39 14.25 3.76
CA ALA A 31 0.65 13.27 4.04
C ALA A 31 0.39 11.90 3.39
N ILE A 32 -0.88 11.46 3.33
CA ILE A 32 -1.26 10.20 2.65
C ILE A 32 -1.07 10.35 1.14
N SER A 33 -1.49 11.48 0.56
CA SER A 33 -1.31 11.74 -0.87
C SER A 33 0.17 11.79 -1.27
N GLN A 34 1.03 12.44 -0.48
CA GLN A 34 2.47 12.42 -0.73
C GLN A 34 3.08 11.01 -0.65
N MET A 35 2.61 10.18 0.29
CA MET A 35 3.05 8.77 0.36
C MET A 35 2.57 7.93 -0.82
N GLU A 36 1.40 8.23 -1.39
CA GLU A 36 0.89 7.60 -2.60
C GLU A 36 1.78 7.93 -3.81
N ASP A 37 2.13 9.20 -4.00
CA ASP A 37 3.05 9.63 -5.05
C ASP A 37 4.43 8.97 -4.90
N GLU A 38 4.97 8.94 -3.67
CA GLU A 38 6.25 8.29 -3.37
C GLU A 38 6.20 6.77 -3.69
N MET A 39 5.06 6.11 -3.46
CA MET A 39 4.87 4.70 -3.78
C MET A 39 4.91 4.41 -5.27
N LEU A 40 4.34 5.31 -6.08
CA LEU A 40 4.33 5.16 -7.55
C LEU A 40 5.72 5.35 -8.15
N ASP A 41 6.52 6.26 -7.58
CA ASP A 41 7.87 6.55 -8.05
C ASP A 41 8.88 5.48 -7.61
N SER A 42 8.89 5.14 -6.33
CA SER A 42 9.86 4.21 -5.75
C SER A 42 9.32 3.52 -4.49
N PRO A 43 8.69 2.34 -4.61
CA PRO A 43 8.17 1.60 -3.47
C PRO A 43 9.32 1.10 -2.59
N THR A 44 9.38 1.59 -1.34
CA THR A 44 10.40 1.21 -0.34
C THR A 44 9.77 0.57 0.89
N ASP A 45 10.52 -0.29 1.60
CA ASP A 45 10.04 -0.92 2.84
C ASP A 45 9.73 0.11 3.93
N SER A 46 10.45 1.23 3.96
CA SER A 46 10.19 2.33 4.89
C SER A 46 8.83 2.98 4.64
N LEU A 47 8.43 3.09 3.38
CA LEU A 47 7.11 3.61 2.99
C LEU A 47 6.00 2.66 3.43
N MET A 48 6.17 1.36 3.25
CA MET A 48 5.23 0.34 3.74
C MET A 48 5.04 0.43 5.26
N GLN A 49 6.13 0.60 6.02
CA GLN A 49 6.04 0.77 7.48
C GLN A 49 5.25 2.04 7.85
N ARG A 50 5.42 3.14 7.10
CA ARG A 50 4.63 4.37 7.29
C ARG A 50 3.15 4.11 7.07
N PHE A 51 2.73 3.46 6.00
CA PHE A 51 1.32 3.11 5.75
C PHE A 51 0.72 2.29 6.91
N VAL A 52 1.41 1.25 7.35
CA VAL A 52 0.96 0.40 8.47
C VAL A 52 0.82 1.22 9.76
N MET A 53 1.75 2.12 10.03
CA MET A 53 1.71 3.00 11.19
C MET A 53 0.51 3.97 11.13
N TYR A 54 0.30 4.63 9.99
CA TYR A 54 -0.84 5.54 9.80
C TYR A 54 -2.16 4.79 9.92
N ARG A 55 -2.31 3.65 9.26
CA ARG A 55 -3.50 2.80 9.35
C ARG A 55 -3.80 2.39 10.79
N SER A 56 -2.78 2.03 11.57
CA SER A 56 -2.94 1.67 12.98
C SER A 56 -3.41 2.84 13.85
N ARG A 57 -2.87 4.05 13.60
CA ARG A 57 -3.29 5.28 14.29
C ARG A 57 -4.73 5.65 13.94
N LEU A 58 -5.07 5.61 12.66
CA LEU A 58 -6.41 5.90 12.15
C LEU A 58 -7.46 4.94 12.73
N ARG A 59 -7.15 3.65 12.86
CA ARG A 59 -8.03 2.68 13.53
C ARG A 59 -8.39 3.09 14.96
N LYS A 60 -7.41 3.60 15.71
CA LYS A 60 -7.66 4.08 17.09
C LYS A 60 -8.56 5.31 17.11
N LEU A 61 -8.29 6.28 16.22
CA LEU A 61 -9.09 7.50 16.11
C LEU A 61 -10.51 7.20 15.63
N ASN A 62 -10.66 6.33 14.64
CA ASN A 62 -11.97 5.89 14.13
C ASN A 62 -12.84 5.31 15.24
N ARG A 63 -12.28 4.43 16.07
CA ARG A 63 -12.99 3.89 17.23
C ARG A 63 -13.40 4.97 18.22
N VAL A 64 -12.52 5.93 18.50
CA VAL A 64 -12.81 7.04 19.44
C VAL A 64 -13.94 7.92 18.90
N PHE A 65 -13.85 8.36 17.65
CA PHE A 65 -14.87 9.21 17.04
C PHE A 65 -16.20 8.48 16.84
N GLY A 66 -16.18 7.19 16.54
CA GLY A 66 -17.41 6.39 16.51
C GLY A 66 -18.11 6.26 17.85
N TYR A 67 -17.36 6.27 18.98
CA TYR A 67 -17.98 6.38 20.30
C TYR A 67 -18.51 7.78 20.58
N HIS A 68 -17.77 8.83 20.22
CA HIS A 68 -18.24 10.20 20.41
C HIS A 68 -19.51 10.48 19.60
N GLU A 69 -19.58 10.06 18.34
CA GLU A 69 -20.77 10.19 17.49
C GLU A 69 -21.99 9.54 18.16
N LYS A 70 -21.85 8.31 18.68
CA LYS A 70 -22.94 7.62 19.39
C LYS A 70 -23.37 8.34 20.67
N VAL A 71 -22.41 8.83 21.46
CA VAL A 71 -22.69 9.53 22.73
C VAL A 71 -23.42 10.85 22.44
N PHE A 72 -22.92 11.66 21.51
CA PHE A 72 -23.57 12.93 21.18
C PHE A 72 -24.91 12.72 20.47
N GLY A 73 -25.04 11.69 19.63
CA GLY A 73 -26.32 11.31 19.04
C GLY A 73 -27.36 10.86 20.09
N ALA A 74 -26.96 10.18 21.15
CA ALA A 74 -27.82 9.83 22.26
C ALA A 74 -28.24 11.08 23.07
N ILE A 75 -27.28 11.98 23.37
CA ILE A 75 -27.57 13.25 24.11
C ILE A 75 -28.61 14.11 23.39
N ILE A 76 -28.52 14.20 22.05
CA ILE A 76 -29.47 14.99 21.26
C ILE A 76 -30.86 14.36 21.26
N LYS A 77 -30.96 13.03 21.25
CA LYS A 77 -32.24 12.33 21.22
C LYS A 77 -32.94 12.26 22.58
N GLU A 78 -32.16 12.18 23.66
CA GLU A 78 -32.65 12.01 25.02
C GLU A 78 -32.39 13.28 25.82
N SER A 79 -33.41 14.15 25.96
CA SER A 79 -33.32 15.29 26.84
C SER A 79 -33.19 14.86 28.29
N THR A 80 -32.22 15.42 29.00
CA THR A 80 -32.01 15.15 30.44
C THR A 80 -32.25 16.42 31.25
N PRO A 81 -32.52 16.33 32.56
CA PRO A 81 -32.72 17.53 33.39
C PRO A 81 -31.54 18.51 33.41
N VAL A 82 -30.34 18.03 33.09
CA VAL A 82 -29.10 18.85 33.03
C VAL A 82 -28.84 19.39 31.63
N LEU A 83 -29.28 18.64 30.60
CA LEU A 83 -29.10 18.95 29.17
C LEU A 83 -30.50 18.99 28.53
N ASP A 84 -31.19 20.13 28.66
CA ASP A 84 -32.50 20.31 28.04
C ASP A 84 -32.36 20.66 26.56
N MET A 85 -32.61 19.68 25.70
CA MET A 85 -32.53 19.82 24.24
C MET A 85 -33.76 20.57 23.65
N SER A 86 -34.75 20.92 24.46
CA SER A 86 -35.86 21.81 24.02
C SER A 86 -35.42 23.28 23.94
N ASP A 87 -34.32 23.65 24.62
CA ASP A 87 -33.73 25.00 24.53
C ASP A 87 -32.87 25.11 23.25
N ALA A 88 -33.32 25.91 22.29
CA ALA A 88 -32.61 26.15 21.03
C ALA A 88 -31.18 26.70 21.23
N THR A 89 -30.92 27.41 22.36
CA THR A 89 -29.58 27.95 22.66
C THR A 89 -28.57 26.88 23.00
N LEU A 90 -29.01 25.68 23.42
CA LEU A 90 -28.17 24.50 23.67
C LEU A 90 -28.25 23.50 22.53
N TYR A 91 -29.44 23.31 21.92
CA TYR A 91 -29.64 22.33 20.87
C TYR A 91 -28.72 22.57 19.65
N HIS A 92 -28.69 23.78 19.11
CA HIS A 92 -27.87 24.07 17.91
C HIS A 92 -26.36 23.87 18.13
N PRO A 93 -25.75 24.36 19.24
CA PRO A 93 -24.35 24.05 19.52
C PRO A 93 -24.07 22.56 19.73
N MET A 94 -24.99 21.80 20.31
CA MET A 94 -24.85 20.37 20.50
C MET A 94 -24.96 19.61 19.18
N GLN A 95 -25.86 20.02 18.29
CA GLN A 95 -25.96 19.48 16.93
C GLN A 95 -24.67 19.73 16.15
N ASP A 96 -24.06 20.92 16.24
CA ASP A 96 -22.78 21.23 15.62
C ASP A 96 -21.64 20.32 16.14
N VAL A 97 -21.65 19.96 17.42
CA VAL A 97 -20.72 19.00 18.00
C VAL A 97 -20.93 17.60 17.42
N TYR A 98 -22.18 17.15 17.34
CA TYR A 98 -22.53 15.85 16.74
C TYR A 98 -22.08 15.76 15.27
N ASP A 99 -22.43 16.76 14.47
CA ASP A 99 -22.10 16.81 13.05
C ASP A 99 -20.57 16.79 12.81
N LYS A 100 -19.80 17.44 13.70
CA LYS A 100 -18.34 17.38 13.66
C LYS A 100 -17.78 16.01 14.06
N CYS A 101 -18.40 15.34 15.03
CA CYS A 101 -18.01 13.98 15.40
C CYS A 101 -18.28 12.99 14.26
N GLU A 102 -19.46 13.08 13.64
CA GLU A 102 -19.84 12.28 12.48
C GLU A 102 -18.85 12.49 11.31
N ARG A 103 -18.55 13.75 11.01
CA ARG A 103 -17.57 14.11 9.98
C ARG A 103 -16.18 13.53 10.28
N LEU A 104 -15.68 13.65 11.52
CA LEU A 104 -14.39 13.10 11.93
C LEU A 104 -14.37 11.57 11.87
N TYR A 105 -15.48 10.93 12.26
CA TYR A 105 -15.63 9.48 12.10
C TYR A 105 -15.57 9.06 10.64
N SER A 106 -16.31 9.75 9.76
CA SER A 106 -16.30 9.48 8.33
C SER A 106 -14.90 9.68 7.69
N LEU A 107 -14.22 10.80 8.02
CA LEU A 107 -12.87 11.08 7.53
C LEU A 107 -11.85 10.03 8.01
N THR A 108 -11.92 9.63 9.28
CA THR A 108 -11.01 8.60 9.79
C THR A 108 -11.27 7.22 9.18
N THR A 109 -12.53 6.93 8.83
CA THR A 109 -12.89 5.70 8.10
C THR A 109 -12.30 5.74 6.69
N LEU A 110 -12.53 6.85 5.96
CA LEU A 110 -12.01 7.04 4.61
C LEU A 110 -10.48 6.87 4.55
N TYR A 111 -9.75 7.57 5.41
CA TYR A 111 -8.28 7.49 5.41
C TYR A 111 -7.76 6.13 5.89
N TYR A 112 -8.48 5.45 6.78
CA TYR A 112 -8.15 4.09 7.19
C TYR A 112 -8.27 3.10 6.03
N GLU A 113 -9.34 3.22 5.24
CA GLU A 113 -9.56 2.41 4.03
C GLU A 113 -8.51 2.75 2.96
N GLN A 114 -8.29 4.03 2.68
CA GLN A 114 -7.27 4.49 1.73
C GLN A 114 -5.86 3.96 2.08
N CYS A 115 -5.45 4.02 3.36
CA CYS A 115 -4.20 3.40 3.79
C CYS A 115 -4.19 1.88 3.57
N GLY A 116 -5.35 1.22 3.64
CA GLY A 116 -5.49 -0.21 3.31
C GLY A 116 -5.22 -0.47 1.85
N ASP A 117 -5.87 0.28 0.97
CA ASP A 117 -5.74 0.17 -0.47
C ASP A 117 -4.30 0.47 -0.94
N LEU A 118 -3.64 1.44 -0.31
CA LEU A 118 -2.22 1.75 -0.59
C LEU A 118 -1.28 0.62 -0.16
N ILE A 119 -1.55 -0.06 0.96
CA ILE A 119 -0.81 -1.26 1.39
C ILE A 119 -0.98 -2.39 0.36
N ASP A 120 -2.19 -2.65 -0.09
CA ASP A 120 -2.49 -3.70 -1.08
C ASP A 120 -1.86 -3.34 -2.44
N GLY A 121 -1.91 -2.07 -2.83
CA GLY A 121 -1.22 -1.53 -4.00
C GLY A 121 0.29 -1.72 -3.93
N TYR A 122 0.92 -1.42 -2.79
CA TYR A 122 2.35 -1.64 -2.56
C TYR A 122 2.74 -3.10 -2.73
N ILE A 123 1.97 -4.03 -2.13
CA ILE A 123 2.20 -5.48 -2.25
C ILE A 123 2.09 -5.92 -3.72
N SER A 124 1.11 -5.39 -4.45
CA SER A 124 0.92 -5.69 -5.87
C SER A 124 2.09 -5.20 -6.72
N LEU A 125 2.55 -3.95 -6.51
CA LEU A 125 3.67 -3.36 -7.24
C LEU A 125 4.99 -4.12 -6.99
N THR A 126 5.29 -4.42 -5.72
CA THR A 126 6.50 -5.18 -5.35
C THR A 126 6.48 -6.61 -5.89
N SER A 127 5.32 -7.27 -5.85
CA SER A 127 5.12 -8.59 -6.45
C SER A 127 5.34 -8.56 -7.97
N HIS A 128 4.85 -7.52 -8.64
CA HIS A 128 5.07 -7.34 -10.07
C HIS A 128 6.56 -7.12 -10.41
N GLN A 129 7.27 -6.31 -9.63
CA GLN A 129 8.71 -6.11 -9.78
C GLN A 129 9.50 -7.41 -9.54
N LEU A 130 9.14 -8.16 -8.49
CA LEU A 130 9.75 -9.46 -8.21
C LEU A 130 9.55 -10.43 -9.39
N ASN A 131 8.32 -10.51 -9.91
CA ASN A 131 8.02 -11.36 -11.07
C ASN A 131 8.84 -10.96 -12.30
N LYS A 132 9.03 -9.68 -12.59
CA LYS A 132 9.90 -9.21 -13.68
C LYS A 132 11.35 -9.63 -13.47
N THR A 133 11.87 -9.49 -12.26
CA THR A 133 13.23 -9.91 -11.92
C THR A 133 13.40 -11.42 -12.07
N MET A 134 12.41 -12.21 -11.58
CA MET A 134 12.40 -13.66 -11.74
C MET A 134 12.31 -14.09 -13.20
N GLN A 135 11.54 -13.39 -14.03
CA GLN A 135 11.48 -13.64 -15.48
C GLN A 135 12.85 -13.42 -16.14
N ALA A 136 13.49 -12.29 -15.85
CA ALA A 136 14.83 -12.00 -16.37
C ALA A 136 15.86 -13.07 -15.97
N LEU A 137 15.87 -13.47 -14.68
CA LEU A 137 16.74 -14.51 -14.18
C LEU A 137 16.46 -15.86 -14.85
N THR A 138 15.16 -16.20 -15.03
CA THR A 138 14.76 -17.44 -15.70
C THR A 138 15.24 -17.48 -17.15
N VAL A 139 15.12 -16.37 -17.89
CA VAL A 139 15.59 -16.26 -19.27
C VAL A 139 17.11 -16.46 -19.33
N ILE A 140 17.86 -15.77 -18.49
CA ILE A 140 19.33 -15.92 -18.43
C ILE A 140 19.70 -17.37 -18.12
N THR A 141 19.13 -17.95 -17.07
CA THR A 141 19.43 -19.30 -16.63
C THR A 141 19.05 -20.34 -17.71
N ALA A 142 17.89 -20.23 -18.32
CA ALA A 142 17.41 -21.15 -19.35
C ALA A 142 18.30 -21.16 -20.61
N ILE A 143 18.95 -20.03 -20.93
CA ILE A 143 19.88 -19.93 -22.05
C ILE A 143 21.26 -20.45 -21.63
N PHE A 144 21.80 -19.99 -20.50
CA PHE A 144 23.20 -20.29 -20.15
C PHE A 144 23.43 -21.69 -19.59
N VAL A 145 22.44 -22.29 -18.89
CA VAL A 145 22.63 -23.66 -18.33
C VAL A 145 22.84 -24.70 -19.40
N PRO A 146 22.02 -24.83 -20.47
CA PRO A 146 22.30 -25.84 -21.52
C PRO A 146 23.56 -25.53 -22.31
N LEU A 147 23.90 -24.26 -22.56
CA LEU A 147 25.14 -23.87 -23.20
C LEU A 147 26.36 -24.22 -22.35
N GLY A 148 26.29 -23.97 -21.05
CA GLY A 148 27.32 -24.30 -20.08
C GLY A 148 27.52 -25.83 -19.96
N LEU A 149 26.43 -26.61 -19.99
CA LEU A 149 26.49 -28.07 -20.01
C LEU A 149 27.21 -28.57 -21.27
N LEU A 150 26.82 -28.08 -22.44
CA LEU A 150 27.47 -28.46 -23.71
C LEU A 150 28.96 -28.11 -23.69
N SER A 151 29.28 -26.87 -23.32
CA SER A 151 30.69 -26.42 -23.21
C SER A 151 31.46 -27.24 -22.17
N GLY A 152 30.83 -27.60 -21.05
CA GLY A 152 31.45 -28.41 -20.00
C GLY A 152 31.77 -29.85 -20.46
N ILE A 153 30.81 -30.50 -21.14
CA ILE A 153 31.01 -31.86 -21.67
C ILE A 153 32.17 -31.89 -22.68
N TYR A 154 32.16 -30.98 -23.66
CA TYR A 154 33.20 -30.92 -24.69
C TYR A 154 34.52 -30.29 -24.22
N GLY A 155 34.53 -29.67 -23.03
CA GLY A 155 35.74 -29.19 -22.37
C GLY A 155 36.43 -30.25 -21.49
N MET A 156 35.88 -31.47 -21.39
CA MET A 156 36.48 -32.54 -20.61
C MET A 156 37.68 -33.16 -21.36
N ASN A 157 38.71 -33.54 -20.61
CA ASN A 157 39.93 -34.13 -21.16
C ASN A 157 39.87 -35.70 -21.23
N PHE A 158 38.77 -36.24 -21.73
CA PHE A 158 38.66 -37.70 -21.96
C PHE A 158 39.26 -38.07 -23.31
N GLU A 159 40.16 -39.12 -23.34
CA GLU A 159 40.80 -39.58 -24.55
C GLU A 159 39.86 -40.28 -25.53
N ASN A 160 38.73 -40.81 -25.06
CA ASN A 160 37.75 -41.57 -25.83
C ASN A 160 36.51 -40.77 -26.22
N MET A 161 36.66 -39.51 -26.63
CA MET A 161 35.57 -38.71 -27.20
C MET A 161 35.66 -38.75 -28.75
N PRO A 162 34.78 -39.52 -29.44
CA PRO A 162 34.88 -39.70 -30.89
C PRO A 162 34.64 -38.38 -31.66
N GLU A 163 33.84 -37.47 -31.10
CA GLU A 163 33.52 -36.19 -31.72
C GLU A 163 34.70 -35.21 -31.75
N LEU A 164 35.67 -35.34 -30.85
CA LEU A 164 36.86 -34.49 -30.80
C LEU A 164 37.86 -34.81 -31.93
N HIS A 165 37.77 -35.99 -32.52
CA HIS A 165 38.61 -36.39 -33.66
C HIS A 165 38.07 -35.95 -35.01
N SER A 166 36.87 -35.35 -35.04
CA SER A 166 36.25 -34.78 -36.25
C SER A 166 36.85 -33.42 -36.57
N GLN A 167 37.32 -33.22 -37.81
CA GLN A 167 37.87 -31.93 -38.29
C GLN A 167 36.88 -30.76 -38.16
N ASN A 168 35.57 -31.02 -38.16
CA ASN A 168 34.51 -30.01 -38.09
C ASN A 168 33.78 -30.01 -36.74
N GLY A 169 34.16 -30.84 -35.76
CA GLY A 169 33.47 -30.99 -34.48
C GLY A 169 33.25 -29.66 -33.73
N TYR A 170 34.28 -28.83 -33.74
CA TYR A 170 34.20 -27.49 -33.11
C TYR A 170 33.13 -26.58 -33.75
N TYR A 171 33.09 -26.50 -35.08
CA TYR A 171 32.11 -25.65 -35.79
C TYR A 171 30.69 -26.21 -35.67
N ILE A 172 30.52 -27.53 -35.62
CA ILE A 172 29.23 -28.19 -35.40
C ILE A 172 28.72 -27.86 -33.99
N LEU A 173 29.57 -27.95 -32.96
CA LEU A 173 29.21 -27.61 -31.59
C LEU A 173 28.80 -26.16 -31.46
N LEU A 174 29.55 -25.23 -32.04
CA LEU A 174 29.17 -23.80 -32.04
C LEU A 174 27.84 -23.58 -32.77
N GLY A 175 27.60 -24.26 -33.87
CA GLY A 175 26.31 -24.18 -34.60
C GLY A 175 25.13 -24.68 -33.75
N VAL A 176 25.29 -25.79 -33.03
CA VAL A 176 24.29 -26.32 -32.11
C VAL A 176 24.03 -25.33 -30.98
N MET A 177 25.08 -24.82 -30.33
CA MET A 177 24.96 -23.84 -29.24
C MET A 177 24.25 -22.57 -29.72
N ALA A 178 24.61 -22.05 -30.90
CA ALA A 178 23.94 -20.88 -31.49
C ALA A 178 22.46 -21.14 -31.79
N THR A 179 22.14 -22.32 -32.31
CA THR A 179 20.75 -22.74 -32.59
C THR A 179 19.92 -22.82 -31.32
N VAL A 180 20.44 -23.41 -30.25
CA VAL A 180 19.79 -23.49 -28.95
C VAL A 180 19.55 -22.07 -28.39
N ALA A 181 20.59 -21.22 -28.41
CA ALA A 181 20.46 -19.85 -27.90
C ALA A 181 19.40 -19.02 -28.67
N ILE A 182 19.46 -19.08 -30.02
CA ILE A 182 18.51 -18.34 -30.87
C ILE A 182 17.09 -18.86 -30.68
N THR A 183 16.90 -20.17 -30.61
CA THR A 183 15.57 -20.79 -30.42
C THR A 183 14.95 -20.33 -29.08
N LEU A 184 15.73 -20.37 -28.00
CA LEU A 184 15.29 -19.94 -26.67
C LEU A 184 14.99 -18.42 -26.62
N LEU A 185 15.83 -17.59 -27.24
CA LEU A 185 15.58 -16.15 -27.35
C LEU A 185 14.29 -15.84 -28.11
N ILE A 186 14.04 -16.51 -29.23
CA ILE A 186 12.80 -16.36 -30.00
C ILE A 186 11.60 -16.82 -29.17
N PHE A 187 11.72 -17.93 -28.45
CA PHE A 187 10.68 -18.46 -27.59
C PHE A 187 10.29 -17.44 -26.49
N PHE A 188 11.28 -16.91 -25.73
CA PHE A 188 11.02 -15.95 -24.67
C PHE A 188 10.51 -14.62 -25.19
N ARG A 189 11.02 -14.14 -26.34
CA ARG A 189 10.50 -12.94 -26.98
C ARG A 189 9.03 -13.11 -27.42
N ARG A 190 8.64 -14.26 -27.96
CA ARG A 190 7.23 -14.55 -28.28
C ARG A 190 6.33 -14.60 -27.04
N ARG A 191 6.86 -15.01 -25.91
CA ARG A 191 6.17 -15.03 -24.61
C ARG A 191 6.13 -13.66 -23.92
N ARG A 192 6.73 -12.62 -24.51
CA ARG A 192 6.85 -11.26 -23.92
C ARG A 192 7.59 -11.26 -22.58
N TRP A 193 8.57 -12.14 -22.42
CA TRP A 193 9.45 -12.18 -21.25
C TRP A 193 10.72 -11.34 -21.46
N LEU A 194 10.96 -10.95 -22.69
CA LEU A 194 12.01 -10.04 -23.17
C LEU A 194 11.36 -8.83 -23.87
#